data_5aea03995c28787e8e9e01f40bc618b7
#
_entry.id   5aea03995c28787e8e9e01f40bc618b7
#
_cell.length_a   1.000
_cell.length_b   1.000
_cell.length_c   1.000
_cell.angle_alpha   90.00
_cell.angle_beta   90.00
_cell.angle_gamma   90.00
#
_symmetry.space_group_name_H-M   'P 1'
#
loop_
_entity.id
_entity.type
_entity.pdbx_description
1 polymer ?
#
loop_
_entity_poly.entity_id
_entity_poly.type
_entity_poly.pdbx_seq_one_letter_code
_entity_poly.pdbx_strand_id
1 'polypeptide(L)'
;MKSYDVIIVGGGPAGLAAAISAKKEGIDSILIIERDNQLGGILNQCIHNGFGLHTFKEELTGPEYADRFIQQAAELNIEYKLHTMVCDISHDKVVTVMNREDGMVMYQAKAVVLAMGCRERPRGALNIPGYRPAGIYSAGTAQRLVNIEGFMPGKKVVILGSGDIGLIMARRMTFEGAKVQCVAEVMPYSGGLKRNIVQCLDDYDIPLYLSHTVIDIEGRDRLTGVVIAEVGPDRKPIPGTEMHYDCDTLLLRSEERRVGKECRSRWSPYH
;
A
#
# COMPACT_ATOMS: atom_id res chain seq x y z
N MET A 1 34.42 7.01 4.04
CA MET A 1 33.08 6.78 3.48
C MET A 1 33.16 5.56 2.56
N LYS A 2 32.32 4.52 2.79
CA LYS A 2 32.29 3.32 1.95
C LYS A 2 31.60 3.66 0.62
N SER A 3 32.09 3.07 -0.49
CA SER A 3 31.57 3.36 -1.83
C SER A 3 30.96 2.10 -2.44
N TYR A 4 29.89 2.29 -3.23
CA TYR A 4 29.20 1.23 -3.96
C TYR A 4 29.00 1.65 -5.42
N ASP A 5 28.93 0.67 -6.31
CA ASP A 5 28.54 0.91 -7.70
C ASP A 5 27.08 1.32 -7.78
N VAL A 6 26.21 0.59 -7.09
CA VAL A 6 24.78 0.86 -7.04
C VAL A 6 24.28 0.83 -5.59
N ILE A 7 23.56 1.86 -5.19
CA ILE A 7 22.77 1.86 -3.97
C ILE A 7 21.29 1.84 -4.34
N ILE A 8 20.54 0.90 -3.77
CA ILE A 8 19.10 0.74 -4.00
C ILE A 8 18.37 1.13 -2.73
N VAL A 9 17.49 2.12 -2.84
CA VAL A 9 16.68 2.62 -1.73
C VAL A 9 15.33 1.92 -1.74
N GLY A 10 15.14 0.99 -0.80
CA GLY A 10 13.97 0.15 -0.66
C GLY A 10 14.22 -1.31 -1.07
N GLY A 11 14.00 -2.22 -0.12
CA GLY A 11 14.15 -3.68 -0.27
C GLY A 11 12.84 -4.39 -0.66
N GLY A 12 11.88 -3.66 -1.26
CA GLY A 12 10.65 -4.23 -1.81
C GLY A 12 10.87 -4.94 -3.15
N PRO A 13 9.79 -5.39 -3.83
CA PRO A 13 9.91 -6.18 -5.07
C PRO A 13 10.71 -5.48 -6.17
N ALA A 14 10.54 -4.18 -6.34
CA ALA A 14 11.27 -3.43 -7.35
C ALA A 14 12.77 -3.32 -7.03
N GLY A 15 13.10 -3.10 -5.75
CA GLY A 15 14.50 -3.00 -5.30
C GLY A 15 15.23 -4.33 -5.39
N LEU A 16 14.60 -5.43 -4.97
CA LEU A 16 15.14 -6.78 -5.09
C LEU A 16 15.39 -7.16 -6.56
N ALA A 17 14.40 -6.93 -7.42
CA ALA A 17 14.54 -7.22 -8.85
C ALA A 17 15.67 -6.40 -9.49
N ALA A 18 15.77 -5.10 -9.15
CA ALA A 18 16.85 -4.25 -9.64
C ALA A 18 18.24 -4.71 -9.19
N ALA A 19 18.37 -5.09 -7.91
CA ALA A 19 19.62 -5.59 -7.35
C ALA A 19 20.07 -6.89 -8.03
N ILE A 20 19.16 -7.86 -8.17
CA ILE A 20 19.42 -9.15 -8.81
C ILE A 20 19.80 -8.96 -10.27
N SER A 21 19.08 -8.10 -11.00
CA SER A 21 19.39 -7.82 -12.40
C SER A 21 20.76 -7.15 -12.54
N ALA A 22 21.06 -6.14 -11.73
CA ALA A 22 22.36 -5.46 -11.74
C ALA A 22 23.51 -6.46 -11.44
N LYS A 23 23.30 -7.36 -10.47
CA LYS A 23 24.31 -8.37 -10.13
C LYS A 23 24.55 -9.36 -11.26
N LYS A 24 23.49 -9.82 -11.95
CA LYS A 24 23.58 -10.71 -13.11
C LYS A 24 24.27 -10.05 -14.30
N GLU A 25 24.19 -8.73 -14.44
CA GLU A 25 24.89 -7.95 -15.48
C GLU A 25 26.35 -7.59 -15.08
N GLY A 26 26.86 -8.16 -13.99
CA GLY A 26 28.27 -8.05 -13.62
C GLY A 26 28.60 -6.86 -12.71
N ILE A 27 27.63 -6.22 -12.08
CA ILE A 27 27.87 -5.19 -11.06
C ILE A 27 28.04 -5.88 -9.71
N ASP A 28 29.23 -5.79 -9.13
CA ASP A 28 29.56 -6.51 -7.91
C ASP A 28 29.22 -5.75 -6.63
N SER A 29 29.43 -4.45 -6.60
CA SER A 29 29.28 -3.63 -5.40
C SER A 29 27.86 -3.01 -5.33
N ILE A 30 26.91 -3.75 -4.77
CA ILE A 30 25.51 -3.35 -4.63
C ILE A 30 25.13 -3.33 -3.16
N LEU A 31 24.43 -2.27 -2.73
CA LEU A 31 23.82 -2.16 -1.40
C LEU A 31 22.33 -1.89 -1.52
N ILE A 32 21.49 -2.71 -0.89
CA ILE A 32 20.08 -2.43 -0.66
C ILE A 32 19.94 -1.78 0.73
N ILE A 33 19.22 -0.67 0.81
CA ILE A 33 18.90 0.00 2.08
C ILE A 33 17.39 -0.10 2.31
N GLU A 34 17.00 -0.79 3.40
CA GLU A 34 15.61 -1.01 3.79
C GLU A 34 15.35 -0.46 5.19
N ARG A 35 14.30 0.32 5.33
CA ARG A 35 13.92 0.92 6.61
C ARG A 35 13.20 -0.05 7.55
N ASP A 36 12.56 -1.07 7.00
CA ASP A 36 11.82 -2.06 7.77
C ASP A 36 12.77 -3.13 8.34
N ASN A 37 12.21 -4.04 9.14
CA ASN A 37 12.94 -5.13 9.80
C ASN A 37 13.19 -6.32 8.86
N GLN A 38 12.68 -6.29 7.64
CA GLN A 38 12.83 -7.37 6.66
C GLN A 38 12.72 -6.85 5.23
N LEU A 39 13.30 -7.58 4.29
CA LEU A 39 13.10 -7.37 2.85
C LEU A 39 11.70 -7.83 2.41
N GLY A 40 11.27 -7.46 1.20
CA GLY A 40 9.97 -7.84 0.61
C GLY A 40 8.97 -6.68 0.55
N GLY A 41 9.12 -5.66 1.40
CA GLY A 41 8.30 -4.45 1.37
C GLY A 41 6.81 -4.74 1.49
N ILE A 42 6.00 -4.12 0.63
CA ILE A 42 4.53 -4.25 0.66
C ILE A 42 4.03 -5.69 0.45
N LEU A 43 4.82 -6.56 -0.18
CA LEU A 43 4.42 -7.94 -0.41
C LEU A 43 4.22 -8.71 0.90
N ASN A 44 4.96 -8.39 1.94
CA ASN A 44 4.88 -9.08 3.23
C ASN A 44 3.49 -8.98 3.88
N GLN A 45 2.76 -7.90 3.64
CA GLN A 45 1.39 -7.73 4.13
C GLN A 45 0.32 -8.26 3.17
N CYS A 46 0.68 -8.60 1.93
CA CYS A 46 -0.24 -9.11 0.91
C CYS A 46 -0.38 -10.63 1.01
N ILE A 47 -1.00 -11.13 2.09
CA ILE A 47 -1.13 -12.57 2.36
C ILE A 47 -2.17 -13.29 1.49
N HIS A 48 -2.78 -12.59 0.53
CA HIS A 48 -3.70 -13.16 -0.47
C HIS A 48 -2.94 -13.70 -1.68
N ASN A 49 -3.54 -14.65 -2.40
CA ASN A 49 -3.03 -15.20 -3.65
C ASN A 49 -3.14 -14.20 -4.81
N GLY A 50 -2.42 -14.48 -5.89
CA GLY A 50 -2.46 -13.72 -7.15
C GLY A 50 -1.10 -13.22 -7.64
N PHE A 51 -0.03 -13.57 -6.95
CA PHE A 51 1.34 -13.28 -7.34
C PHE A 51 1.99 -14.48 -8.05
N GLY A 52 3.06 -14.26 -8.80
CA GLY A 52 3.92 -15.31 -9.35
C GLY A 52 3.50 -15.92 -10.69
N LEU A 53 2.24 -15.85 -11.10
CA LEU A 53 1.71 -16.50 -12.30
C LEU A 53 2.52 -16.19 -13.59
N HIS A 54 2.91 -14.93 -13.77
CA HIS A 54 3.70 -14.51 -14.93
C HIS A 54 5.19 -14.88 -14.81
N THR A 55 5.75 -14.75 -13.61
CA THR A 55 7.19 -14.87 -13.35
C THR A 55 7.59 -16.33 -13.09
N PHE A 56 6.87 -17.01 -12.20
CA PHE A 56 7.20 -18.35 -11.74
C PHE A 56 6.28 -19.44 -12.27
N LYS A 57 5.18 -19.08 -12.98
CA LYS A 57 4.12 -19.99 -13.45
C LYS A 57 3.41 -20.73 -12.29
N GLU A 58 3.49 -20.15 -11.10
CA GLU A 58 2.87 -20.63 -9.86
C GLU A 58 2.00 -19.52 -9.27
N GLU A 59 0.91 -19.91 -8.61
CA GLU A 59 0.09 -18.95 -7.84
C GLU A 59 0.63 -18.88 -6.41
N LEU A 60 1.16 -17.72 -6.05
CA LEU A 60 1.81 -17.46 -4.78
C LEU A 60 1.08 -16.36 -4.02
N THR A 61 1.26 -16.36 -2.70
CA THR A 61 0.97 -15.20 -1.85
C THR A 61 2.07 -14.14 -1.99
N GLY A 62 1.82 -12.92 -1.49
CA GLY A 62 2.83 -11.86 -1.51
C GLY A 62 4.14 -12.25 -0.80
N PRO A 63 4.08 -12.79 0.45
CA PRO A 63 5.28 -13.25 1.16
C PRO A 63 6.05 -14.35 0.42
N GLU A 64 5.37 -15.35 -0.13
CA GLU A 64 6.02 -16.41 -0.92
C GLU A 64 6.71 -15.85 -2.17
N TYR A 65 6.04 -14.91 -2.85
CA TYR A 65 6.65 -14.23 -3.99
C TYR A 65 7.89 -13.41 -3.60
N ALA A 66 7.82 -12.69 -2.46
CA ALA A 66 8.96 -11.93 -1.95
C ALA A 66 10.13 -12.84 -1.59
N ASP A 67 9.84 -13.98 -0.92
CA ASP A 67 10.85 -14.94 -0.49
C ASP A 67 11.67 -15.50 -1.67
N ARG A 68 11.04 -15.80 -2.82
CA ARG A 68 11.72 -16.23 -4.04
C ARG A 68 12.79 -15.23 -4.53
N PHE A 69 12.55 -13.93 -4.36
CA PHE A 69 13.53 -12.89 -4.70
C PHE A 69 14.57 -12.68 -3.60
N ILE A 70 14.17 -12.80 -2.34
CA ILE A 70 15.09 -12.70 -1.20
C ILE A 70 16.12 -13.83 -1.25
N GLN A 71 15.71 -15.05 -1.55
CA GLN A 71 16.60 -16.19 -1.73
C GLN A 71 17.59 -15.96 -2.88
N GLN A 72 17.12 -15.48 -4.04
CA GLN A 72 18.02 -15.15 -5.15
C GLN A 72 19.02 -14.05 -4.79
N ALA A 73 18.61 -13.04 -4.02
CA ALA A 73 19.52 -12.00 -3.56
C ALA A 73 20.58 -12.55 -2.60
N ALA A 74 20.21 -13.49 -1.73
CA ALA A 74 21.12 -14.17 -0.82
C ALA A 74 22.13 -15.07 -1.57
N GLU A 75 21.68 -15.86 -2.54
CA GLU A 75 22.52 -16.71 -3.39
C GLU A 75 23.57 -15.88 -4.15
N LEU A 76 23.20 -14.69 -4.58
CA LEU A 76 24.08 -13.74 -5.27
C LEU A 76 24.95 -12.92 -4.31
N ASN A 77 24.86 -13.14 -3.00
CA ASN A 77 25.57 -12.39 -1.96
C ASN A 77 25.40 -10.87 -2.07
N ILE A 78 24.17 -10.41 -2.35
CA ILE A 78 23.86 -8.99 -2.40
C ILE A 78 23.80 -8.41 -0.99
N GLU A 79 24.61 -7.38 -0.72
CA GLU A 79 24.64 -6.70 0.58
C GLU A 79 23.35 -5.90 0.83
N TYR A 80 22.80 -5.98 2.04
CA TYR A 80 21.66 -5.15 2.43
C TYR A 80 21.78 -4.69 3.89
N LYS A 81 21.13 -3.56 4.20
CA LYS A 81 20.98 -3.03 5.57
C LYS A 81 19.49 -2.84 5.87
N LEU A 82 19.02 -3.54 6.89
CA LEU A 82 17.68 -3.39 7.46
C LEU A 82 17.66 -2.29 8.53
N HIS A 83 16.45 -1.92 8.99
CA HIS A 83 16.26 -0.87 10.00
C HIS A 83 17.00 0.44 9.67
N THR A 84 17.29 0.68 8.40
CA THR A 84 18.12 1.79 7.95
C THR A 84 17.32 2.75 7.08
N MET A 85 17.13 3.96 7.60
CA MET A 85 16.40 5.02 6.91
C MET A 85 17.35 5.85 6.05
N VAL A 86 17.03 6.05 4.78
CA VAL A 86 17.67 7.07 3.95
C VAL A 86 17.08 8.43 4.29
N CYS A 87 17.93 9.35 4.75
CA CYS A 87 17.55 10.69 5.17
C CYS A 87 17.74 11.72 4.04
N ASP A 88 18.80 11.56 3.24
CA ASP A 88 19.13 12.46 2.14
C ASP A 88 19.90 11.75 1.03
N ILE A 89 19.80 12.29 -0.17
CA ILE A 89 20.57 11.89 -1.34
C ILE A 89 21.04 13.16 -2.02
N SER A 90 22.34 13.43 -1.95
CA SER A 90 22.93 14.63 -2.58
C SER A 90 23.00 14.51 -4.11
N HIS A 91 23.21 15.65 -4.77
CA HIS A 91 23.41 15.69 -6.22
C HIS A 91 24.64 14.83 -6.65
N ASP A 92 25.66 14.75 -5.80
CA ASP A 92 26.87 13.94 -6.03
C ASP A 92 26.66 12.46 -5.67
N LYS A 93 25.41 12.05 -5.42
CA LYS A 93 25.03 10.68 -5.08
C LYS A 93 25.65 10.18 -3.77
N VAL A 94 25.85 11.08 -2.81
CA VAL A 94 26.12 10.71 -1.42
C VAL A 94 24.76 10.40 -0.76
N VAL A 95 24.61 9.18 -0.29
CA VAL A 95 23.40 8.71 0.38
C VAL A 95 23.63 8.75 1.89
N THR A 96 22.92 9.63 2.58
CA THR A 96 22.95 9.75 4.04
C THR A 96 21.88 8.86 4.64
N VAL A 97 22.30 7.99 5.54
CA VAL A 97 21.40 7.02 6.20
C VAL A 97 21.50 7.13 7.71
N MET A 98 20.49 6.66 8.40
CA MET A 98 20.45 6.59 9.85
C MET A 98 19.88 5.24 10.31
N ASN A 99 20.54 4.61 11.27
CA ASN A 99 20.05 3.44 11.99
C ASN A 99 20.46 3.50 13.48
N ARG A 100 20.03 2.52 14.27
CA ARG A 100 20.31 2.50 15.70
C ARG A 100 21.75 2.06 16.03
N GLU A 101 22.36 1.25 15.16
CA GLU A 101 23.67 0.63 15.40
C GLU A 101 24.80 1.58 15.01
N ASP A 102 24.74 2.14 13.80
CA ASP A 102 25.80 2.96 13.21
C ASP A 102 25.58 4.47 13.41
N GLY A 103 24.38 4.86 13.87
CA GLY A 103 23.96 6.27 13.91
C GLY A 103 23.76 6.82 12.49
N MET A 104 24.31 8.02 12.23
CA MET A 104 24.27 8.65 10.90
C MET A 104 25.53 8.29 10.12
N VAL A 105 25.35 7.68 8.95
CA VAL A 105 26.42 7.23 8.06
C VAL A 105 26.18 7.73 6.63
N MET A 106 27.27 7.97 5.91
CA MET A 106 27.23 8.38 4.51
C MET A 106 27.89 7.33 3.63
N TYR A 107 27.23 7.01 2.51
CA TYR A 107 27.75 6.12 1.47
C TYR A 107 27.86 6.87 0.16
N GLN A 108 28.93 6.62 -0.61
CA GLN A 108 29.05 7.14 -1.97
C GLN A 108 28.49 6.11 -2.96
N ALA A 109 27.68 6.52 -3.90
CA ALA A 109 27.21 5.70 -5.00
C ALA A 109 27.68 6.21 -6.35
N LYS A 110 27.93 5.31 -7.32
CA LYS A 110 28.03 5.69 -8.74
C LYS A 110 26.64 5.88 -9.35
N ALA A 111 25.67 5.06 -8.93
CA ALA A 111 24.26 5.18 -9.30
C ALA A 111 23.35 4.90 -8.11
N VAL A 112 22.18 5.54 -8.08
CA VAL A 112 21.14 5.31 -7.05
C VAL A 112 19.86 4.90 -7.74
N VAL A 113 19.26 3.81 -7.26
CA VAL A 113 17.95 3.32 -7.70
C VAL A 113 16.93 3.62 -6.61
N LEU A 114 15.87 4.37 -6.94
CA LEU A 114 14.79 4.71 -6.03
C LEU A 114 13.67 3.68 -6.16
N ALA A 115 13.54 2.79 -5.18
CA ALA A 115 12.55 1.72 -5.14
C ALA A 115 11.68 1.78 -3.87
N MET A 116 11.41 2.99 -3.40
CA MET A 116 10.78 3.29 -2.10
C MET A 116 9.28 2.99 -2.03
N GLY A 117 8.67 2.50 -3.12
CA GLY A 117 7.24 2.31 -3.21
C GLY A 117 6.45 3.62 -3.26
N CYS A 118 5.18 3.55 -2.91
CA CYS A 118 4.29 4.71 -2.90
C CYS A 118 3.55 4.82 -1.56
N ARG A 119 2.87 5.94 -1.33
CA ARG A 119 1.94 6.13 -0.22
C ARG A 119 0.53 6.27 -0.72
N GLU A 120 -0.39 5.67 0.00
CA GLU A 120 -1.81 5.93 -0.17
C GLU A 120 -2.13 7.39 0.19
N ARG A 121 -3.16 7.96 -0.42
CA ARG A 121 -3.65 9.28 -0.04
C ARG A 121 -4.17 9.28 1.39
N PRO A 122 -3.69 10.16 2.25
CA PRO A 122 -4.26 10.32 3.57
C PRO A 122 -5.65 11.00 3.48
N ARG A 123 -6.47 10.83 4.51
CA ARG A 123 -7.80 11.46 4.61
C ARG A 123 -7.81 12.94 4.23
N GLY A 124 -6.82 13.70 4.69
CA GLY A 124 -6.73 15.13 4.40
C GLY A 124 -6.66 15.48 2.91
N ALA A 125 -6.14 14.58 2.08
CA ALA A 125 -6.08 14.77 0.63
C ALA A 125 -7.39 14.41 -0.09
N LEU A 126 -8.33 13.73 0.60
CA LEU A 126 -9.65 13.38 0.05
C LEU A 126 -10.71 14.44 0.35
N ASN A 127 -10.39 15.44 1.18
CA ASN A 127 -11.29 16.54 1.55
C ASN A 127 -12.68 16.08 2.06
N ILE A 128 -12.73 14.94 2.76
CA ILE A 128 -13.98 14.45 3.34
C ILE A 128 -14.38 15.38 4.50
N PRO A 129 -15.60 15.93 4.51
CA PRO A 129 -16.11 16.76 5.60
C PRO A 129 -16.16 16.02 6.94
N GLY A 130 -16.40 16.76 8.02
CA GLY A 130 -16.55 16.23 9.36
C GLY A 130 -15.29 16.21 10.20
N TYR A 131 -15.39 15.59 11.37
CA TYR A 131 -14.31 15.51 12.36
C TYR A 131 -13.15 14.61 11.91
N ARG A 132 -12.05 14.65 12.67
CA ARG A 132 -10.85 13.82 12.43
C ARG A 132 -10.56 12.88 13.60
N PRO A 133 -11.50 12.01 13.98
CA PRO A 133 -11.31 11.08 15.07
C PRO A 133 -10.31 9.96 14.72
N ALA A 134 -9.88 9.22 15.73
CA ALA A 134 -9.27 7.90 15.52
C ALA A 134 -10.26 6.95 14.84
N GLY A 135 -9.76 5.89 14.19
CA GLY A 135 -10.60 4.90 13.48
C GLY A 135 -10.66 5.12 11.97
N ILE A 136 -9.97 6.12 11.43
CA ILE A 136 -9.89 6.37 9.99
C ILE A 136 -8.51 5.96 9.51
N TYR A 137 -8.45 4.95 8.64
CA TYR A 137 -7.21 4.39 8.12
C TYR A 137 -7.23 4.32 6.59
N SER A 138 -6.07 4.38 5.96
CA SER A 138 -5.96 3.88 4.60
C SER A 138 -6.06 2.35 4.59
N ALA A 139 -6.53 1.76 3.50
CA ALA A 139 -6.71 0.31 3.40
C ALA A 139 -5.40 -0.46 3.59
N GLY A 140 -4.27 0.05 3.04
CA GLY A 140 -2.96 -0.56 3.23
C GLY A 140 -2.43 -0.42 4.66
N THR A 141 -2.74 0.68 5.38
CA THR A 141 -2.42 0.77 6.80
C THR A 141 -3.21 -0.25 7.61
N ALA A 142 -4.50 -0.40 7.35
CA ALA A 142 -5.32 -1.43 8.00
C ALA A 142 -4.81 -2.84 7.68
N GLN A 143 -4.38 -3.08 6.44
CA GLN A 143 -3.78 -4.35 6.02
C GLN A 143 -2.50 -4.66 6.82
N ARG A 144 -1.63 -3.68 7.01
CA ARG A 144 -0.43 -3.85 7.85
C ARG A 144 -0.79 -4.16 9.29
N LEU A 145 -1.71 -3.38 9.90
CA LEU A 145 -2.15 -3.61 11.27
C LEU A 145 -2.67 -5.03 11.48
N VAL A 146 -3.52 -5.52 10.58
CA VAL A 146 -4.11 -6.86 10.70
C VAL A 146 -3.10 -7.95 10.38
N ASN A 147 -2.38 -7.84 9.25
CA ASN A 147 -1.60 -8.96 8.72
C ASN A 147 -0.17 -9.05 9.28
N ILE A 148 0.41 -7.94 9.74
CA ILE A 148 1.78 -7.90 10.26
C ILE A 148 1.80 -7.66 11.77
N GLU A 149 1.03 -6.68 12.24
CA GLU A 149 1.10 -6.26 13.64
C GLU A 149 0.11 -7.02 14.56
N GLY A 150 -0.87 -7.74 13.98
CA GLY A 150 -1.87 -8.49 14.73
C GLY A 150 -2.91 -7.61 15.45
N PHE A 151 -3.08 -6.37 15.02
CA PHE A 151 -4.05 -5.44 15.60
C PHE A 151 -5.30 -5.31 14.75
N MET A 152 -6.46 -5.36 15.41
CA MET A 152 -7.74 -5.13 14.77
C MET A 152 -8.07 -3.62 14.78
N PRO A 153 -8.20 -2.96 13.61
CA PRO A 153 -8.53 -1.53 13.54
C PRO A 153 -9.87 -1.17 14.18
N GLY A 154 -10.85 -2.05 14.07
CA GLY A 154 -12.17 -1.91 14.69
C GLY A 154 -13.12 -3.04 14.31
N LYS A 155 -14.38 -2.94 14.75
CA LYS A 155 -15.37 -4.02 14.67
C LYS A 155 -16.51 -3.75 13.69
N LYS A 156 -16.87 -2.47 13.49
CA LYS A 156 -17.90 -2.04 12.53
C LYS A 156 -17.25 -1.17 11.48
N VAL A 157 -17.15 -1.67 10.26
CA VAL A 157 -16.29 -1.10 9.22
C VAL A 157 -17.11 -0.62 8.03
N VAL A 158 -16.85 0.59 7.58
CA VAL A 158 -17.26 1.11 6.28
C VAL A 158 -16.00 1.31 5.43
N ILE A 159 -16.07 0.98 4.16
CA ILE A 159 -14.94 1.11 3.23
C ILE A 159 -15.31 2.09 2.12
N LEU A 160 -14.47 3.10 1.90
CA LEU A 160 -14.60 4.03 0.79
C LEU A 160 -13.59 3.68 -0.31
N GLY A 161 -14.10 3.23 -1.43
CA GLY A 161 -13.35 2.81 -2.62
C GLY A 161 -13.33 1.31 -2.83
N SER A 162 -13.70 0.88 -4.03
CA SER A 162 -13.92 -0.51 -4.44
C SER A 162 -12.79 -1.11 -5.27
N GLY A 163 -11.61 -0.62 -5.17
CA GLY A 163 -10.57 -1.32 -5.87
C GLY A 163 -10.00 -2.49 -5.04
N ASP A 164 -9.01 -3.24 -5.57
CA ASP A 164 -8.61 -4.56 -5.06
C ASP A 164 -8.25 -4.57 -3.57
N ILE A 165 -7.46 -3.60 -3.08
CA ILE A 165 -7.08 -3.60 -1.66
C ILE A 165 -8.31 -3.35 -0.76
N GLY A 166 -9.24 -2.46 -1.16
CA GLY A 166 -10.48 -2.23 -0.42
C GLY A 166 -11.33 -3.50 -0.33
N LEU A 167 -11.49 -4.21 -1.46
CA LEU A 167 -12.23 -5.46 -1.54
C LEU A 167 -11.57 -6.59 -0.72
N ILE A 168 -10.27 -6.75 -0.87
CA ILE A 168 -9.48 -7.74 -0.11
C ILE A 168 -9.58 -7.46 1.39
N MET A 169 -9.53 -6.19 1.81
CA MET A 169 -9.67 -5.82 3.21
C MET A 169 -11.10 -6.00 3.73
N ALA A 170 -12.13 -5.85 2.89
CA ALA A 170 -13.50 -6.19 3.29
C ALA A 170 -13.59 -7.66 3.73
N ARG A 171 -13.11 -8.59 2.90
CA ARG A 171 -13.03 -10.01 3.24
C ARG A 171 -12.12 -10.27 4.45
N ARG A 172 -10.93 -9.66 4.47
CA ARG A 172 -9.96 -9.89 5.54
C ARG A 172 -10.48 -9.47 6.91
N MET A 173 -11.09 -8.28 7.00
CA MET A 173 -11.70 -7.79 8.23
C MET A 173 -12.86 -8.69 8.69
N THR A 174 -13.65 -9.20 7.75
CA THR A 174 -14.74 -10.15 8.04
C THR A 174 -14.20 -11.45 8.62
N PHE A 175 -13.10 -11.99 8.10
CA PHE A 175 -12.44 -13.19 8.65
C PHE A 175 -11.94 -13.00 10.08
N GLU A 176 -11.51 -11.79 10.42
CA GLU A 176 -11.07 -11.44 11.78
C GLU A 176 -12.25 -11.06 12.71
N GLY A 177 -13.49 -11.25 12.26
CA GLY A 177 -14.68 -11.05 13.07
C GLY A 177 -15.23 -9.63 13.09
N ALA A 178 -14.78 -8.72 12.21
CA ALA A 178 -15.43 -7.44 12.03
C ALA A 178 -16.69 -7.58 11.17
N LYS A 179 -17.66 -6.71 11.41
CA LYS A 179 -18.80 -6.51 10.52
C LYS A 179 -18.48 -5.41 9.52
N VAL A 180 -18.17 -5.78 8.29
CA VAL A 180 -18.09 -4.82 7.19
C VAL A 180 -19.51 -4.51 6.72
N GLN A 181 -19.93 -3.25 6.85
CA GLN A 181 -21.31 -2.86 6.62
C GLN A 181 -21.58 -2.54 5.16
N CYS A 182 -20.63 -1.92 4.49
CA CYS A 182 -20.71 -1.64 3.06
C CYS A 182 -19.35 -1.21 2.50
N VAL A 183 -19.27 -1.25 1.18
CA VAL A 183 -18.24 -0.59 0.37
C VAL A 183 -18.93 0.48 -0.47
N ALA A 184 -18.48 1.72 -0.38
CA ALA A 184 -18.94 2.84 -1.21
C ALA A 184 -17.89 3.18 -2.27
N GLU A 185 -18.33 3.41 -3.50
CA GLU A 185 -17.48 3.75 -4.64
C GLU A 185 -18.04 4.95 -5.37
N VAL A 186 -17.25 6.00 -5.53
CA VAL A 186 -17.66 7.26 -6.18
C VAL A 186 -17.92 7.09 -7.69
N MET A 187 -17.28 6.10 -8.30
CA MET A 187 -17.50 5.79 -9.71
C MET A 187 -18.74 4.90 -9.91
N PRO A 188 -19.39 4.95 -11.10
CA PRO A 188 -20.52 4.08 -11.42
C PRO A 188 -20.08 2.63 -11.72
N TYR A 189 -18.83 2.29 -11.45
CA TYR A 189 -18.25 0.95 -11.61
C TYR A 189 -17.15 0.71 -10.57
N SER A 190 -16.94 -0.55 -10.22
CA SER A 190 -15.82 -0.93 -9.33
C SER A 190 -14.49 -0.86 -10.06
N GLY A 191 -13.46 -0.33 -9.38
CA GLY A 191 -12.08 -0.31 -9.86
C GLY A 191 -11.31 -1.62 -9.62
N GLY A 192 -11.87 -2.56 -8.85
CA GLY A 192 -11.25 -3.85 -8.56
C GLY A 192 -11.57 -4.92 -9.60
N LEU A 193 -10.82 -6.01 -9.54
CA LEU A 193 -11.04 -7.18 -10.41
C LEU A 193 -12.40 -7.83 -10.10
N LYS A 194 -13.11 -8.27 -11.14
CA LYS A 194 -14.42 -8.91 -10.99
C LYS A 194 -14.40 -10.10 -10.03
N ARG A 195 -13.34 -10.91 -10.05
CA ARG A 195 -13.17 -12.02 -9.10
C ARG A 195 -13.15 -11.55 -7.64
N ASN A 196 -12.55 -10.39 -7.37
CA ASN A 196 -12.46 -9.84 -6.02
C ASN A 196 -13.81 -9.27 -5.56
N ILE A 197 -14.67 -8.78 -6.47
CA ILE A 197 -16.04 -8.41 -6.13
C ILE A 197 -16.78 -9.66 -5.61
N VAL A 198 -16.77 -10.73 -6.36
CA VAL A 198 -17.43 -11.99 -5.97
C VAL A 198 -16.84 -12.54 -4.66
N GLN A 199 -15.54 -12.80 -4.64
CA GLN A 199 -14.87 -13.48 -3.51
C GLN A 199 -14.74 -12.63 -2.24
N CYS A 200 -14.88 -11.32 -2.32
CA CYS A 200 -14.69 -10.44 -1.17
C CYS A 200 -15.96 -9.74 -0.71
N LEU A 201 -16.96 -9.62 -1.57
CA LEU A 201 -18.22 -8.96 -1.22
C LEU A 201 -19.42 -9.91 -1.35
N ASP A 202 -19.66 -10.49 -2.55
CA ASP A 202 -20.86 -11.29 -2.80
C ASP A 202 -20.91 -12.54 -1.90
N ASP A 203 -19.78 -13.24 -1.73
CA ASP A 203 -19.66 -14.44 -0.86
C ASP A 203 -19.92 -14.14 0.64
N TYR A 204 -19.92 -12.86 1.04
CA TYR A 204 -20.09 -12.40 2.43
C TYR A 204 -21.27 -11.45 2.62
N ASP A 205 -22.14 -11.31 1.61
CA ASP A 205 -23.29 -10.40 1.63
C ASP A 205 -22.92 -8.95 2.00
N ILE A 206 -21.75 -8.48 1.57
CA ILE A 206 -21.30 -7.10 1.80
C ILE A 206 -21.79 -6.20 0.67
N PRO A 207 -22.67 -5.19 0.95
CA PRO A 207 -23.22 -4.32 -0.08
C PRO A 207 -22.15 -3.47 -0.74
N LEU A 208 -22.19 -3.35 -2.07
CA LEU A 208 -21.40 -2.40 -2.86
C LEU A 208 -22.31 -1.30 -3.40
N TYR A 209 -22.10 -0.09 -2.95
CA TYR A 209 -22.81 1.11 -3.43
C TYR A 209 -21.93 1.86 -4.43
N LEU A 210 -22.26 1.72 -5.71
CA LEU A 210 -21.64 2.49 -6.79
C LEU A 210 -22.25 3.90 -6.87
N SER A 211 -21.52 4.86 -7.42
CA SER A 211 -21.89 6.28 -7.42
C SER A 211 -22.20 6.82 -6.01
N HIS A 212 -21.50 6.36 -4.99
CA HIS A 212 -21.66 6.81 -3.61
C HIS A 212 -20.34 7.26 -3.01
N THR A 213 -20.38 8.24 -2.11
CA THR A 213 -19.22 8.71 -1.37
C THR A 213 -19.56 9.03 0.08
N VAL A 214 -18.55 9.08 0.94
CA VAL A 214 -18.71 9.57 2.33
C VAL A 214 -18.79 11.09 2.30
N ILE A 215 -19.87 11.63 2.85
CA ILE A 215 -20.16 13.08 2.88
C ILE A 215 -20.00 13.69 4.26
N ASP A 216 -20.05 12.89 5.33
CA ASP A 216 -19.80 13.35 6.69
C ASP A 216 -19.18 12.25 7.56
N ILE A 217 -18.42 12.67 8.57
CA ILE A 217 -17.73 11.82 9.54
C ILE A 217 -18.07 12.28 10.94
N GLU A 218 -18.61 11.38 11.74
CA GLU A 218 -19.05 11.61 13.10
C GLU A 218 -18.08 11.08 14.14
N GLY A 219 -18.10 11.69 15.33
CA GLY A 219 -17.25 11.31 16.45
C GLY A 219 -16.07 12.28 16.65
N ARG A 220 -15.70 12.51 17.90
CA ARG A 220 -14.61 13.43 18.29
C ARG A 220 -13.30 12.71 18.53
N ASP A 221 -13.27 11.82 19.52
CA ASP A 221 -12.07 11.07 19.89
C ASP A 221 -11.89 9.84 19.00
N ARG A 222 -12.98 9.13 18.77
CA ARG A 222 -13.05 8.00 17.85
C ARG A 222 -14.27 8.12 16.95
N LEU A 223 -14.17 7.53 15.76
CA LEU A 223 -15.27 7.41 14.81
C LEU A 223 -16.47 6.72 15.45
N THR A 224 -17.65 7.31 15.32
CA THR A 224 -18.92 6.74 15.78
C THR A 224 -19.87 6.47 14.64
N GLY A 225 -19.70 7.14 13.50
CA GLY A 225 -20.52 6.94 12.33
C GLY A 225 -19.99 7.68 11.11
N VAL A 226 -20.55 7.34 9.95
CA VAL A 226 -20.36 8.04 8.70
C VAL A 226 -21.69 8.17 7.97
N VAL A 227 -21.82 9.23 7.18
CA VAL A 227 -22.92 9.39 6.24
C VAL A 227 -22.37 9.21 4.82
N ILE A 228 -22.99 8.32 4.05
CA ILE A 228 -22.73 8.20 2.62
C ILE A 228 -23.92 8.74 1.84
N ALA A 229 -23.68 9.24 0.61
CA ALA A 229 -24.74 9.65 -0.29
C ALA A 229 -24.40 9.30 -1.73
N GLU A 230 -25.44 9.19 -2.55
CA GLU A 230 -25.29 9.06 -4.00
C GLU A 230 -24.69 10.34 -4.59
N VAL A 231 -23.89 10.20 -5.63
CA VAL A 231 -23.30 11.33 -6.36
C VAL A 231 -23.76 11.37 -7.81
N GLY A 232 -24.00 12.58 -8.26
CA GLY A 232 -24.32 12.83 -9.66
C GLY A 232 -23.09 12.72 -10.60
N PRO A 233 -23.28 12.93 -11.91
CA PRO A 233 -22.19 12.93 -12.89
C PRO A 233 -21.09 13.96 -12.60
N ASP A 234 -21.43 15.04 -11.91
CA ASP A 234 -20.52 16.10 -11.46
C ASP A 234 -19.79 15.72 -10.14
N ARG A 235 -20.03 14.50 -9.64
CA ARG A 235 -19.52 13.96 -8.36
C ARG A 235 -19.93 14.75 -7.12
N LYS A 236 -21.04 15.49 -7.21
CA LYS A 236 -21.62 16.12 -6.04
C LYS A 236 -22.71 15.26 -5.42
N PRO A 237 -22.82 15.25 -4.09
CA PRO A 237 -23.86 14.51 -3.39
C PRO A 237 -25.25 14.97 -3.83
N ILE A 238 -26.14 14.00 -4.01
CA ILE A 238 -27.55 14.24 -4.33
C ILE A 238 -28.34 14.34 -3.02
N PRO A 239 -28.94 15.48 -2.70
CA PRO A 239 -29.73 15.63 -1.46
C PRO A 239 -30.90 14.64 -1.40
N GLY A 240 -31.13 14.08 -0.21
CA GLY A 240 -32.19 13.09 0.03
C GLY A 240 -31.79 11.64 -0.21
N THR A 241 -30.51 11.39 -0.54
CA THR A 241 -29.97 10.04 -0.72
C THR A 241 -29.03 9.61 0.42
N GLU A 242 -29.00 10.38 1.49
CA GLU A 242 -28.12 10.18 2.62
C GLU A 242 -28.44 8.87 3.35
N MET A 243 -27.44 8.06 3.61
CA MET A 243 -27.50 6.84 4.41
C MET A 243 -26.50 6.93 5.55
N HIS A 244 -26.98 6.76 6.77
CA HIS A 244 -26.16 6.77 7.99
C HIS A 244 -25.72 5.35 8.34
N TYR A 245 -24.46 5.21 8.74
CA TYR A 245 -23.85 3.97 9.23
C TYR A 245 -23.14 4.20 10.56
N ASP A 246 -23.63 3.54 11.62
CA ASP A 246 -22.88 3.45 12.87
C ASP A 246 -21.63 2.61 12.67
N CYS A 247 -20.46 3.19 12.73
CA CYS A 247 -19.20 2.47 12.55
C CYS A 247 -18.09 3.06 13.44
N ASP A 248 -17.14 2.21 13.80
CA ASP A 248 -15.96 2.60 14.56
C ASP A 248 -14.70 2.67 13.69
N THR A 249 -14.82 2.28 12.43
CA THR A 249 -13.71 2.23 11.49
C THR A 249 -14.17 2.61 10.07
N LEU A 250 -13.45 3.56 9.48
CA LEU A 250 -13.55 3.93 8.07
C LEU A 250 -12.24 3.60 7.37
N LEU A 251 -12.28 2.70 6.39
CA LEU A 251 -11.14 2.43 5.53
C LEU A 251 -11.24 3.29 4.27
N LEU A 252 -10.19 4.04 4.03
CA LEU A 252 -10.07 4.88 2.85
C LEU A 252 -9.19 4.16 1.83
N ARG A 253 -9.72 3.95 0.64
CA ARG A 253 -8.95 3.49 -0.46
C ARG A 253 -8.80 4.60 -1.50
N SER A 254 -7.64 5.17 -1.55
CA SER A 254 -7.25 6.05 -2.62
C SER A 254 -6.07 5.44 -3.35
N GLU A 255 -6.33 4.77 -4.47
CA GLU A 255 -5.28 4.33 -5.40
C GLU A 255 -4.72 5.50 -6.21
N GLU A 256 -4.39 6.58 -5.59
CA GLU A 256 -3.40 7.41 -6.22
C GLU A 256 -2.02 6.89 -5.81
N ARG A 257 -1.45 6.07 -6.69
CA ARG A 257 -0.02 6.11 -6.85
C ARG A 257 0.36 7.58 -6.98
N ARG A 258 0.94 8.17 -5.95
CA ARG A 258 1.91 9.21 -6.20
C ARG A 258 3.09 8.49 -6.84
N VAL A 259 2.94 8.23 -8.10
CA VAL A 259 4.07 8.06 -8.98
C VAL A 259 4.82 9.37 -8.79
N GLY A 260 6.04 9.32 -8.32
CA GLY A 260 6.87 10.51 -8.26
C GLY A 260 6.86 11.20 -9.62
N LYS A 261 7.21 12.45 -9.69
CA LYS A 261 7.33 13.15 -10.98
C LYS A 261 8.20 12.37 -11.97
N GLU A 262 9.10 11.54 -11.47
CA GLU A 262 9.99 10.64 -12.19
C GLU A 262 9.25 9.58 -13.03
N CYS A 263 8.12 9.10 -12.55
CA CYS A 263 7.31 8.12 -13.28
C CYS A 263 6.31 8.77 -14.25
N ARG A 264 6.23 10.09 -14.32
CA ARG A 264 5.57 10.83 -15.39
C ARG A 264 6.45 10.98 -16.63
N SER A 265 7.61 10.33 -16.66
CA SER A 265 8.44 10.28 -17.84
C SER A 265 7.64 9.65 -18.99
N ARG A 266 7.83 10.17 -20.17
CA ARG A 266 7.18 9.89 -21.46
C ARG A 266 7.21 8.43 -21.95
N TRP A 267 7.40 7.46 -21.05
CA TRP A 267 7.63 6.05 -21.35
C TRP A 267 6.40 5.16 -21.17
N SER A 268 5.29 5.70 -20.68
CA SER A 268 4.04 4.93 -20.62
C SER A 268 3.14 5.29 -21.79
N PRO A 269 2.90 4.38 -22.74
CA PRO A 269 1.94 4.59 -23.82
C PRO A 269 0.47 4.54 -23.37
N TYR A 270 0.20 4.44 -22.07
CA TYR A 270 -1.13 4.26 -21.48
C TYR A 270 -1.54 5.39 -20.51
N HIS A 271 -1.13 6.62 -20.81
CA HIS A 271 -1.59 7.83 -20.11
C HIS A 271 -2.32 8.75 -21.07
#